data_a23899475ae371a14b6701bcd8b23852
#
_entry.id   a23899475ae371a14b6701bcd8b23852
#
_cell.length_a   1.000
_cell.length_b   1.000
_cell.length_c   1.000
_cell.angle_alpha   90.00
_cell.angle_beta   90.00
_cell.angle_gamma   90.00
#
_symmetry.space_group_name_H-M   'P 1'
#
loop_
_entity.id
_entity.type
_entity.pdbx_description
1 polymer ?
#
loop_
_entity_poly.entity_id
_entity_poly.type
_entity_poly.pdbx_seq_one_letter_code
_entity_poly.pdbx_strand_id
1 'polypeptide(L)'
;MNMKTLSSLAVSLGLATAALAQSPAETATKTTEPNPDLAPIGAIHAHVCGIHFYSGNIKRQLIAQHYCAHLSDEVLQCIIYDSEKKDARIIGIEYIVSAKIFESLPADEKKFWHSHNYEVKSGALTAPGAPEAAEKDLMKVLIGTYGKTWHTWQVDRGDKLPLGIPQLMMAFTKDGQLDPKIAAERDALYSVSMAAKKNARADIPDAKLDPGADAWQKGAAVQLDLKTVSSTTR
;
A
#
# COMPACT_ATOMS: atom_id res chain seq x y z
N MET A 1 5.56 35.83 88.35
CA MET A 1 6.28 35.32 87.19
C MET A 1 5.54 34.11 86.72
N ASN A 2 4.66 34.29 85.76
CA ASN A 2 3.75 33.23 85.32
C ASN A 2 4.03 32.86 83.84
N MET A 3 4.44 31.68 83.65
CA MET A 3 4.52 31.04 82.31
C MET A 3 3.13 30.66 81.87
N LYS A 4 2.72 31.18 80.72
CA LYS A 4 1.48 30.71 80.05
C LYS A 4 1.84 29.65 78.98
N THR A 5 1.30 28.52 79.15
CA THR A 5 1.35 27.38 78.15
C THR A 5 0.49 27.68 76.97
N LEU A 6 1.09 27.56 75.78
CA LEU A 6 0.39 27.60 74.49
C LEU A 6 0.08 26.18 74.04
N SER A 7 -1.20 25.87 73.93
CA SER A 7 -1.70 24.60 73.31
C SER A 7 -1.63 24.73 71.78
N SER A 8 -0.96 23.79 71.15
CA SER A 8 -0.92 23.65 69.70
C SER A 8 -2.11 22.80 69.23
N LEU A 9 -2.97 23.37 68.42
CA LEU A 9 -4.00 22.64 67.68
C LEU A 9 -3.36 22.05 66.42
N ALA A 10 -3.31 20.72 66.33
CA ALA A 10 -2.93 20.00 65.11
C ALA A 10 -4.12 19.86 64.18
N VAL A 11 -4.08 20.55 63.05
CA VAL A 11 -5.04 20.35 61.97
C VAL A 11 -4.54 19.23 61.08
N SER A 12 -5.21 18.10 61.06
CA SER A 12 -4.94 16.98 60.16
C SER A 12 -5.57 17.28 58.79
N LEU A 13 -4.72 17.55 57.80
CA LEU A 13 -5.13 17.65 56.41
C LEU A 13 -5.25 16.22 55.85
N GLY A 14 -6.49 15.77 55.61
CA GLY A 14 -6.76 14.53 54.90
C GLY A 14 -6.47 14.68 53.42
N LEU A 15 -5.42 14.04 52.93
CA LEU A 15 -5.24 13.87 51.47
C LEU A 15 -6.26 12.85 50.93
N ALA A 16 -7.25 13.33 50.22
CA ALA A 16 -8.08 12.45 49.39
C ALA A 16 -7.26 12.09 48.12
N THR A 17 -6.79 10.86 48.06
CA THR A 17 -6.21 10.29 46.84
C THR A 17 -7.35 9.99 45.88
N ALA A 18 -7.50 10.83 44.85
CA ALA A 18 -8.35 10.51 43.71
C ALA A 18 -7.71 9.35 42.93
N ALA A 19 -8.28 8.17 43.01
CA ALA A 19 -7.95 7.05 42.14
C ALA A 19 -8.40 7.42 40.73
N LEU A 20 -7.44 7.77 39.85
CA LEU A 20 -7.68 7.87 38.43
C LEU A 20 -8.01 6.48 37.91
N ALA A 21 -9.27 6.25 37.54
CA ALA A 21 -9.71 5.07 36.85
C ALA A 21 -8.95 4.99 35.50
N GLN A 22 -8.03 4.06 35.40
CA GLN A 22 -7.37 3.74 34.13
C GLN A 22 -8.40 3.20 33.14
N SER A 23 -8.42 3.81 31.97
CA SER A 23 -9.26 3.41 30.84
C SER A 23 -8.93 2.00 30.39
N PRO A 24 -9.92 1.15 30.00
CA PRO A 24 -9.69 -0.24 29.57
C PRO A 24 -8.88 -0.42 28.28
N ALA A 25 -8.36 0.66 27.69
CA ALA A 25 -7.63 0.62 26.43
C ALA A 25 -6.14 0.23 26.54
N GLU A 26 -5.61 0.00 27.74
CA GLU A 26 -4.16 -0.19 27.93
C GLU A 26 -3.72 -1.65 28.14
N THR A 27 -4.60 -2.61 27.98
CA THR A 27 -4.28 -4.04 28.10
C THR A 27 -4.37 -4.81 26.78
N ALA A 28 -4.09 -4.17 25.64
CA ALA A 28 -3.72 -4.92 24.44
C ALA A 28 -2.29 -5.42 24.66
N THR A 29 -2.13 -6.62 25.19
CA THR A 29 -0.86 -7.33 25.22
C THR A 29 -0.27 -7.34 23.83
N LYS A 30 0.81 -6.58 23.61
CA LYS A 30 1.66 -6.71 22.43
C LYS A 30 2.19 -8.14 22.42
N THR A 31 1.56 -9.03 21.69
CA THR A 31 2.16 -10.33 21.36
C THR A 31 3.33 -10.01 20.45
N THR A 32 4.54 -10.16 20.95
CA THR A 32 5.79 -9.86 20.25
C THR A 32 6.20 -10.96 19.28
N GLU A 33 5.55 -12.12 19.35
CA GLU A 33 5.82 -13.25 18.45
C GLU A 33 4.78 -13.34 17.33
N PRO A 34 5.20 -13.56 16.08
CA PRO A 34 4.28 -13.86 15.00
C PRO A 34 3.43 -15.08 15.35
N ASN A 35 2.11 -14.96 15.27
CA ASN A 35 1.25 -16.13 15.40
C ASN A 35 1.34 -16.96 14.11
N PRO A 36 1.93 -18.17 14.13
CA PRO A 36 2.12 -18.99 12.95
C PRO A 36 0.81 -19.49 12.31
N ASP A 37 -0.31 -19.40 13.05
CA ASP A 37 -1.62 -19.90 12.61
C ASP A 37 -2.48 -18.83 11.93
N LEU A 38 -1.92 -17.66 11.61
CA LEU A 38 -2.63 -16.63 10.84
C LEU A 38 -2.60 -16.96 9.33
N ALA A 39 -3.17 -18.09 8.98
CA ALA A 39 -3.49 -18.41 7.61
C ALA A 39 -4.30 -17.31 6.98
N PRO A 40 -4.53 -16.67 6.09
CA PRO A 40 -3.95 -16.38 4.81
C PRO A 40 -2.71 -15.43 4.84
N ILE A 41 -2.44 -14.80 5.97
CA ILE A 41 -1.25 -13.92 6.10
C ILE A 41 0.04 -14.73 5.93
N GLY A 42 0.08 -15.95 6.48
CA GLY A 42 1.21 -16.87 6.31
C GLY A 42 1.45 -17.35 4.87
N ALA A 43 0.50 -17.13 3.96
CA ALA A 43 0.65 -17.45 2.54
C ALA A 43 1.40 -16.36 1.75
N ILE A 44 1.63 -15.19 2.33
CA ILE A 44 2.41 -14.11 1.70
C ILE A 44 3.85 -14.58 1.52
N HIS A 45 4.33 -14.54 0.27
CA HIS A 45 5.66 -15.05 -0.10
C HIS A 45 6.45 -14.12 -1.03
N ALA A 46 5.84 -13.01 -1.45
CA ALA A 46 6.52 -12.03 -2.31
C ALA A 46 6.34 -10.61 -1.78
N HIS A 47 7.42 -9.84 -1.84
CA HIS A 47 7.42 -8.41 -1.58
C HIS A 47 7.92 -7.69 -2.83
N VAL A 48 7.10 -6.79 -3.38
CA VAL A 48 7.48 -5.90 -4.47
C VAL A 48 7.15 -4.46 -4.13
N CYS A 49 8.01 -3.55 -4.57
CA CYS A 49 7.83 -2.12 -4.41
C CYS A 49 7.57 -1.49 -5.77
N GLY A 50 6.40 -0.88 -5.93
CA GLY A 50 5.98 -0.13 -7.10
C GLY A 50 5.73 1.35 -6.76
N ILE A 51 5.38 2.12 -7.78
CA ILE A 51 4.98 3.52 -7.64
C ILE A 51 3.68 3.72 -8.38
N HIS A 52 2.62 4.05 -7.66
CA HIS A 52 1.30 4.28 -8.22
C HIS A 52 0.99 5.77 -8.35
N PHE A 53 0.06 6.10 -9.24
CA PHE A 53 -0.59 7.41 -9.26
C PHE A 53 -2.11 7.26 -9.16
N TYR A 54 -2.78 8.31 -8.68
CA TYR A 54 -4.24 8.33 -8.58
C TYR A 54 -4.87 8.46 -9.96
N SER A 55 -5.77 7.57 -10.32
CA SER A 55 -6.51 7.65 -11.59
C SER A 55 -7.15 9.03 -11.74
N GLY A 56 -6.90 9.68 -12.89
CA GLY A 56 -7.29 11.07 -13.13
C GLY A 56 -6.32 12.14 -12.63
N ASN A 57 -5.26 11.77 -11.87
CA ASN A 57 -4.26 12.73 -11.40
C ASN A 57 -2.85 12.14 -11.40
N ILE A 58 -2.22 12.10 -12.57
CA ILE A 58 -0.88 11.52 -12.75
C ILE A 58 0.21 12.23 -11.93
N LYS A 59 0.00 13.47 -11.50
CA LYS A 59 0.96 14.20 -10.68
C LYS A 59 0.93 13.79 -9.21
N ARG A 60 -0.11 13.09 -8.78
CA ARG A 60 -0.25 12.60 -7.43
C ARG A 60 0.21 11.15 -7.36
N GLN A 61 1.46 10.97 -6.94
CA GLN A 61 2.18 9.70 -6.99
C GLN A 61 2.66 9.31 -5.60
N LEU A 62 2.78 8.00 -5.32
CA LEU A 62 3.33 7.51 -4.07
C LEU A 62 3.99 6.13 -4.25
N ILE A 63 4.97 5.85 -3.39
CA ILE A 63 5.62 4.54 -3.28
C ILE A 63 4.66 3.59 -2.56
N ALA A 64 4.53 2.37 -3.05
CA ALA A 64 3.63 1.36 -2.55
C ALA A 64 4.36 0.02 -2.33
N GLN A 65 4.21 -0.55 -1.13
CA GLN A 65 4.83 -1.81 -0.72
C GLN A 65 3.81 -2.93 -0.83
N HIS A 66 3.97 -3.82 -1.79
CA HIS A 66 3.05 -4.92 -2.05
C HIS A 66 3.54 -6.21 -1.41
N TYR A 67 2.74 -6.80 -0.54
CA TYR A 67 2.96 -8.11 0.06
C TYR A 67 1.94 -9.08 -0.50
N CYS A 68 2.41 -10.03 -1.33
CA CYS A 68 1.57 -10.79 -2.24
C CYS A 68 1.54 -12.28 -1.95
N ALA A 69 0.39 -12.88 -2.20
CA ALA A 69 0.16 -14.33 -2.17
C ALA A 69 -0.55 -14.78 -3.44
N HIS A 70 -0.22 -15.98 -3.94
CA HIS A 70 -0.97 -16.59 -5.03
C HIS A 70 -2.31 -17.13 -4.53
N LEU A 71 -3.38 -16.86 -5.27
CA LEU A 71 -4.66 -17.57 -5.19
C LEU A 71 -4.70 -18.75 -6.16
N SER A 72 -4.03 -18.62 -7.30
CA SER A 72 -3.83 -19.64 -8.33
C SER A 72 -2.62 -19.27 -9.18
N ASP A 73 -2.27 -20.08 -10.16
CA ASP A 73 -1.18 -19.80 -11.11
C ASP A 73 -1.44 -18.52 -11.95
N GLU A 74 -2.69 -18.08 -12.03
CA GLU A 74 -3.09 -16.94 -12.85
C GLU A 74 -3.55 -15.72 -12.03
N VAL A 75 -3.60 -15.80 -10.68
CA VAL A 75 -4.11 -14.75 -9.81
C VAL A 75 -3.26 -14.58 -8.57
N LEU A 76 -2.75 -13.37 -8.35
CA LEU A 76 -2.16 -12.94 -7.07
C LEU A 76 -3.09 -11.92 -6.40
N GLN A 77 -2.98 -11.86 -5.09
CA GLN A 77 -3.55 -10.82 -4.25
C GLN A 77 -2.47 -10.20 -3.38
N CYS A 78 -2.49 -8.89 -3.25
CA CYS A 78 -1.51 -8.15 -2.48
C CYS A 78 -2.17 -7.22 -1.47
N ILE A 79 -1.63 -7.18 -0.25
CA ILE A 79 -1.88 -6.10 0.71
C ILE A 79 -0.82 -5.02 0.45
N ILE A 80 -1.25 -3.77 0.40
CA ILE A 80 -0.34 -2.64 0.15
C ILE A 80 -0.14 -1.84 1.43
N TYR A 81 1.14 -1.58 1.75
CA TYR A 81 1.57 -0.75 2.87
C TYR A 81 2.29 0.51 2.38
N ASP A 82 2.31 1.55 3.21
CA ASP A 82 3.03 2.81 2.96
C ASP A 82 4.54 2.73 3.24
N SER A 83 4.98 1.68 3.89
CA SER A 83 6.39 1.40 4.18
C SER A 83 6.58 -0.08 4.51
N GLU A 84 7.83 -0.52 4.72
CA GLU A 84 8.18 -1.87 5.20
C GLU A 84 8.47 -1.93 6.72
N LYS A 85 8.14 -0.86 7.43
CA LYS A 85 8.34 -0.78 8.89
C LYS A 85 7.29 -1.62 9.62
N LYS A 86 7.59 -2.01 10.87
CA LYS A 86 6.67 -2.79 11.71
C LYS A 86 5.34 -2.08 12.01
N ASP A 87 5.35 -0.76 11.98
CA ASP A 87 4.20 0.12 12.21
C ASP A 87 3.61 0.69 10.91
N ALA A 88 3.94 0.08 9.77
CA ALA A 88 3.42 0.47 8.47
C ALA A 88 1.89 0.39 8.42
N ARG A 89 1.28 1.34 7.71
CA ARG A 89 -0.17 1.41 7.53
C ARG A 89 -0.58 0.64 6.29
N ILE A 90 -1.63 -0.16 6.39
CA ILE A 90 -2.29 -0.71 5.22
C ILE A 90 -2.94 0.46 4.47
N ILE A 91 -2.49 0.69 3.24
CA ILE A 91 -3.01 1.77 2.41
C ILE A 91 -3.87 1.27 1.26
N GLY A 92 -3.90 -0.03 0.99
CA GLY A 92 -4.70 -0.56 -0.10
C GLY A 92 -4.54 -2.04 -0.35
N ILE A 93 -5.10 -2.46 -1.47
CA ILE A 93 -5.00 -3.82 -2.00
C ILE A 93 -4.76 -3.77 -3.50
N GLU A 94 -4.16 -4.83 -4.04
CA GLU A 94 -4.07 -5.05 -5.47
C GLU A 94 -4.38 -6.51 -5.81
N TYR A 95 -5.15 -6.72 -6.89
CA TYR A 95 -5.31 -8.00 -7.55
C TYR A 95 -4.52 -7.98 -8.85
N ILE A 96 -3.71 -9.02 -9.07
CA ILE A 96 -2.89 -9.17 -10.27
C ILE A 96 -3.36 -10.41 -11.01
N VAL A 97 -3.63 -10.27 -12.30
CA VAL A 97 -4.12 -11.38 -13.13
C VAL A 97 -3.26 -11.58 -14.38
N SER A 98 -3.24 -12.81 -14.88
CA SER A 98 -2.59 -13.13 -16.16
C SER A 98 -3.26 -12.42 -17.35
N ALA A 99 -2.54 -12.31 -18.47
CA ALA A 99 -3.09 -11.79 -19.72
C ALA A 99 -4.35 -12.56 -20.15
N LYS A 100 -4.36 -13.88 -19.98
CA LYS A 100 -5.50 -14.75 -20.34
C LYS A 100 -6.77 -14.38 -19.57
N ILE A 101 -6.66 -14.15 -18.24
CA ILE A 101 -7.82 -13.69 -17.44
C ILE A 101 -8.22 -12.29 -17.88
N PHE A 102 -7.25 -11.37 -18.01
CA PHE A 102 -7.54 -10.00 -18.39
C PHE A 102 -8.25 -9.89 -19.73
N GLU A 103 -7.81 -10.65 -20.76
CA GLU A 103 -8.44 -10.70 -22.08
C GLU A 103 -9.92 -11.07 -21.99
N SER A 104 -10.30 -11.96 -21.07
CA SER A 104 -11.67 -12.41 -20.84
C SER A 104 -12.58 -11.42 -20.13
N LEU A 105 -12.03 -10.36 -19.53
CA LEU A 105 -12.81 -9.38 -18.76
C LEU A 105 -13.71 -8.54 -19.67
N PRO A 106 -14.91 -8.15 -19.20
CA PRO A 106 -15.74 -7.19 -19.89
C PRO A 106 -15.02 -5.86 -20.13
N ALA A 107 -15.31 -5.18 -21.23
CA ALA A 107 -14.66 -3.92 -21.61
C ALA A 107 -14.78 -2.84 -20.52
N ASP A 108 -15.91 -2.80 -19.81
CA ASP A 108 -16.11 -1.84 -18.71
C ASP A 108 -15.28 -2.18 -17.47
N GLU A 109 -15.00 -3.44 -17.22
CA GLU A 109 -14.13 -3.89 -16.14
C GLU A 109 -12.65 -3.57 -16.44
N LYS A 110 -12.20 -3.74 -17.69
CA LYS A 110 -10.81 -3.46 -18.11
C LYS A 110 -10.34 -2.04 -17.78
N LYS A 111 -11.27 -1.08 -17.67
CA LYS A 111 -10.96 0.34 -17.32
C LYS A 111 -10.37 0.52 -15.92
N PHE A 112 -10.54 -0.44 -15.03
CA PHE A 112 -10.01 -0.41 -13.67
C PHE A 112 -8.61 -0.99 -13.53
N TRP A 113 -8.01 -1.45 -14.64
CA TRP A 113 -6.76 -2.20 -14.64
C TRP A 113 -5.65 -1.46 -15.34
N HIS A 114 -4.44 -1.60 -14.82
CA HIS A 114 -3.20 -1.12 -15.43
C HIS A 114 -2.30 -2.29 -15.82
N SER A 115 -1.41 -2.07 -16.79
CA SER A 115 -0.41 -3.05 -17.21
C SER A 115 0.89 -2.89 -16.43
N HIS A 116 1.60 -3.98 -16.17
CA HIS A 116 2.92 -3.96 -15.52
C HIS A 116 4.10 -3.84 -16.49
N ASN A 117 3.84 -3.80 -17.81
CA ASN A 117 4.91 -3.81 -18.82
C ASN A 117 5.93 -2.68 -18.60
N TYR A 118 5.46 -1.44 -18.50
CA TYR A 118 6.35 -0.31 -18.32
C TYR A 118 7.06 -0.32 -16.97
N GLU A 119 6.39 -0.69 -15.91
CA GLU A 119 6.97 -0.74 -14.56
C GLU A 119 8.14 -1.73 -14.48
N VAL A 120 7.99 -2.89 -15.11
CA VAL A 120 9.06 -3.89 -15.24
C VAL A 120 10.19 -3.35 -16.10
N LYS A 121 9.89 -2.90 -17.33
CA LYS A 121 10.90 -2.47 -18.32
C LYS A 121 11.69 -1.24 -17.87
N SER A 122 11.03 -0.28 -17.25
CA SER A 122 11.66 0.94 -16.75
C SER A 122 12.52 0.75 -15.50
N GLY A 123 12.34 -0.36 -14.77
CA GLY A 123 12.94 -0.57 -13.45
C GLY A 123 12.16 0.12 -12.32
N ALA A 124 10.96 0.66 -12.58
CA ALA A 124 10.11 1.26 -11.54
C ALA A 124 9.62 0.22 -10.52
N LEU A 125 9.30 -0.98 -10.95
CA LEU A 125 8.97 -2.09 -10.06
C LEU A 125 10.24 -2.80 -9.58
N THR A 126 10.35 -3.07 -8.28
CA THR A 126 11.49 -3.80 -7.69
C THR A 126 11.02 -4.86 -6.70
N ALA A 127 11.85 -5.86 -6.43
CA ALA A 127 11.66 -6.83 -5.35
C ALA A 127 12.74 -6.64 -4.28
N PRO A 128 12.49 -5.81 -3.25
CA PRO A 128 13.47 -5.50 -2.23
C PRO A 128 13.98 -6.75 -1.52
N GLY A 129 15.32 -6.83 -1.33
CA GLY A 129 15.96 -7.96 -0.66
C GLY A 129 16.09 -9.24 -1.50
N ALA A 130 15.46 -9.32 -2.67
CA ALA A 130 15.61 -10.46 -3.57
C ALA A 130 16.99 -10.45 -4.27
N PRO A 131 17.63 -11.61 -4.43
CA PRO A 131 18.79 -11.74 -5.32
C PRO A 131 18.43 -11.29 -6.75
N GLU A 132 19.37 -10.66 -7.46
CA GLU A 132 19.11 -10.06 -8.79
C GLU A 132 18.53 -11.07 -9.80
N ALA A 133 19.01 -12.30 -9.81
CA ALA A 133 18.47 -13.35 -10.68
C ALA A 133 17.01 -13.69 -10.35
N ALA A 134 16.69 -13.83 -9.06
CA ALA A 134 15.32 -14.12 -8.61
C ALA A 134 14.37 -12.94 -8.90
N GLU A 135 14.82 -11.70 -8.69
CA GLU A 135 14.07 -10.52 -9.08
C GLU A 135 13.80 -10.51 -10.59
N LYS A 136 14.82 -10.80 -11.41
CA LYS A 136 14.67 -10.82 -12.86
C LYS A 136 13.66 -11.89 -13.33
N ASP A 137 13.67 -13.07 -12.70
CA ASP A 137 12.72 -14.13 -13.02
C ASP A 137 11.28 -13.74 -12.61
N LEU A 138 11.11 -13.10 -11.45
CA LEU A 138 9.82 -12.52 -11.06
C LEU A 138 9.34 -11.46 -12.07
N MET A 139 10.23 -10.59 -12.54
CA MET A 139 9.89 -9.55 -13.52
C MET A 139 9.47 -10.15 -14.87
N LYS A 140 10.06 -11.28 -15.30
CA LYS A 140 9.61 -12.00 -16.52
C LYS A 140 8.18 -12.52 -16.39
N VAL A 141 7.75 -12.87 -15.17
CA VAL A 141 6.35 -13.28 -14.91
C VAL A 141 5.44 -12.06 -14.90
N LEU A 142 5.82 -11.02 -14.17
CA LEU A 142 4.95 -9.86 -13.94
C LEU A 142 4.74 -9.00 -15.20
N ILE A 143 5.70 -8.95 -16.13
CA ILE A 143 5.63 -8.06 -17.31
C ILE A 143 4.36 -8.23 -18.15
N GLY A 144 3.81 -9.43 -18.21
CA GLY A 144 2.59 -9.76 -18.97
C GLY A 144 1.31 -9.75 -18.17
N THR A 145 1.34 -9.26 -16.92
CA THR A 145 0.18 -9.26 -16.02
C THR A 145 -0.46 -7.87 -15.93
N TYR A 146 -1.65 -7.83 -15.30
CA TYR A 146 -2.44 -6.62 -15.12
C TYR A 146 -2.86 -6.50 -13.66
N GLY A 147 -2.74 -5.28 -13.10
CA GLY A 147 -3.10 -4.95 -11.73
C GLY A 147 -4.39 -4.15 -11.63
N LYS A 148 -5.19 -4.45 -10.60
CA LYS A 148 -6.34 -3.65 -10.18
C LYS A 148 -6.14 -3.22 -8.75
N THR A 149 -5.85 -1.95 -8.56
CA THR A 149 -5.35 -1.39 -7.29
C THR A 149 -6.29 -0.35 -6.72
N TRP A 150 -6.64 -0.52 -5.45
CA TRP A 150 -7.42 0.42 -4.68
C TRP A 150 -6.67 0.87 -3.44
N HIS A 151 -6.46 2.19 -3.30
CA HIS A 151 -5.94 2.76 -2.06
C HIS A 151 -7.08 3.27 -1.19
N THR A 152 -7.11 2.78 0.05
CA THR A 152 -8.14 3.10 1.05
C THR A 152 -7.70 4.16 2.05
N TRP A 153 -6.40 4.50 2.07
CA TRP A 153 -5.81 5.51 2.95
C TRP A 153 -4.88 6.42 2.16
N GLN A 154 -5.24 7.70 2.06
CA GLN A 154 -4.46 8.70 1.31
C GLN A 154 -3.37 9.29 2.20
N VAL A 155 -2.34 8.50 2.48
CA VAL A 155 -1.18 8.89 3.33
C VAL A 155 -0.38 10.06 2.77
N ASP A 156 -0.36 10.21 1.46
CA ASP A 156 0.29 11.31 0.74
C ASP A 156 -0.30 12.69 1.05
N ARG A 157 -1.55 12.77 1.53
CA ARG A 157 -2.17 14.00 2.06
C ARG A 157 -1.80 14.27 3.51
N GLY A 158 -1.09 13.37 4.17
CA GLY A 158 -0.82 13.44 5.61
C GLY A 158 -1.98 12.97 6.48
N ASP A 159 -2.98 12.28 5.92
CA ASP A 159 -4.13 11.76 6.65
C ASP A 159 -3.68 10.83 7.80
N LYS A 160 -4.16 11.10 9.00
CA LYS A 160 -3.85 10.30 10.19
C LYS A 160 -4.77 9.09 10.37
N LEU A 161 -5.87 9.04 9.63
CA LEU A 161 -6.87 7.98 9.59
C LEU A 161 -7.23 7.71 8.11
N PRO A 162 -7.78 6.53 7.79
CA PRO A 162 -8.21 6.19 6.42
C PRO A 162 -9.51 6.93 6.05
N LEU A 163 -9.41 8.23 5.83
CA LEU A 163 -10.54 9.10 5.55
C LEU A 163 -10.95 9.08 4.07
N GLY A 164 -12.24 9.22 3.83
CA GLY A 164 -12.83 9.33 2.49
C GLY A 164 -13.09 7.97 1.84
N ILE A 165 -13.28 7.99 0.53
CA ILE A 165 -13.55 6.79 -0.27
C ILE A 165 -12.27 6.18 -0.81
N PRO A 166 -12.26 4.87 -1.11
CA PRO A 166 -11.16 4.26 -1.85
C PRO A 166 -10.89 4.98 -3.17
N GLN A 167 -9.64 5.02 -3.57
CA GLN A 167 -9.21 5.64 -4.82
C GLN A 167 -8.60 4.57 -5.74
N LEU A 168 -9.04 4.56 -6.99
CA LEU A 168 -8.43 3.73 -8.02
C LEU A 168 -7.03 4.25 -8.33
N MET A 169 -6.06 3.34 -8.33
CA MET A 169 -4.67 3.65 -8.66
C MET A 169 -4.29 3.08 -10.02
N MET A 170 -3.36 3.76 -10.68
CA MET A 170 -2.84 3.37 -11.98
C MET A 170 -1.31 3.34 -11.94
N ALA A 171 -0.71 2.66 -12.91
CA ALA A 171 0.72 2.63 -13.16
C ALA A 171 1.11 3.43 -14.41
N PHE A 172 2.40 3.75 -14.52
CA PHE A 172 2.94 4.50 -15.64
C PHE A 172 3.11 3.60 -16.88
N THR A 173 3.12 4.22 -18.05
CA THR A 173 3.17 3.51 -19.32
C THR A 173 4.27 4.01 -20.26
N LYS A 174 4.94 5.10 -19.92
CA LYS A 174 6.05 5.66 -20.69
C LYS A 174 6.95 6.56 -19.87
N ASP A 175 8.15 6.80 -20.37
CA ASP A 175 9.11 7.73 -19.78
C ASP A 175 8.53 9.17 -19.68
N GLY A 176 8.92 9.90 -18.63
CA GLY A 176 8.48 11.26 -18.34
C GLY A 176 7.17 11.39 -17.56
N GLN A 177 6.49 10.30 -17.24
CA GLN A 177 5.28 10.30 -16.43
C GLN A 177 5.58 10.19 -14.91
N LEU A 178 6.58 9.41 -14.55
CA LEU A 178 7.03 9.25 -13.16
C LEU A 178 7.84 10.48 -12.73
N ASP A 179 7.51 11.03 -11.56
CA ASP A 179 8.28 12.12 -10.94
C ASP A 179 9.68 11.60 -10.57
N PRO A 180 10.74 12.21 -11.10
CA PRO A 180 12.11 11.78 -10.82
C PRO A 180 12.49 11.88 -9.33
N LYS A 181 11.82 12.73 -8.55
CA LYS A 181 12.05 12.83 -7.10
C LYS A 181 11.52 11.58 -6.38
N ILE A 182 10.34 11.11 -6.73
CA ILE A 182 9.76 9.88 -6.14
C ILE A 182 10.56 8.65 -6.58
N ALA A 183 11.00 8.61 -7.84
CA ALA A 183 11.90 7.57 -8.31
C ALA A 183 13.22 7.54 -7.51
N ALA A 184 13.83 8.71 -7.28
CA ALA A 184 15.07 8.82 -6.49
C ALA A 184 14.84 8.46 -5.01
N GLU A 185 13.69 8.82 -4.43
CA GLU A 185 13.32 8.43 -3.06
C GLU A 185 13.24 6.90 -2.94
N ARG A 186 12.53 6.23 -3.86
CA ARG A 186 12.45 4.77 -3.91
C ARG A 186 13.82 4.12 -4.09
N ASP A 187 14.64 4.65 -4.99
CA ASP A 187 15.98 4.14 -5.25
C ASP A 187 16.87 4.25 -4.00
N ALA A 188 16.75 5.35 -3.26
CA ALA A 188 17.47 5.55 -2.00
C ALA A 188 17.03 4.58 -0.90
N LEU A 189 15.72 4.29 -0.79
CA LEU A 189 15.18 3.34 0.20
C LEU A 189 15.85 1.96 0.11
N TYR A 190 16.14 1.50 -1.10
CA TYR A 190 16.65 0.14 -1.36
C TYR A 190 18.10 0.11 -1.85
N SER A 191 18.77 1.26 -1.91
CA SER A 191 20.12 1.36 -2.49
C SER A 191 20.20 0.76 -3.90
N VAL A 192 19.18 0.99 -4.73
CA VAL A 192 19.08 0.51 -6.11
C VAL A 192 19.10 1.68 -7.10
N SER A 193 19.15 1.38 -8.37
CA SER A 193 19.05 2.36 -9.45
C SER A 193 18.01 1.89 -10.47
N MET A 194 16.97 2.69 -10.68
CA MET A 194 15.97 2.45 -11.71
C MET A 194 16.63 2.29 -13.10
N ALA A 195 17.62 3.14 -13.42
CA ALA A 195 18.34 3.05 -14.68
C ALA A 195 19.15 1.76 -14.82
N ALA A 196 19.83 1.31 -13.75
CA ALA A 196 20.55 0.05 -13.76
C ALA A 196 19.61 -1.14 -13.94
N LYS A 197 18.46 -1.14 -13.26
CA LYS A 197 17.42 -2.18 -13.43
C LYS A 197 16.84 -2.18 -14.83
N LYS A 198 16.57 -1.02 -15.42
CA LYS A 198 16.14 -0.87 -16.83
C LYS A 198 17.12 -1.56 -17.76
N ASN A 199 18.43 -1.30 -17.59
CA ASN A 199 19.48 -1.91 -18.40
C ASN A 199 19.57 -3.43 -18.18
N ALA A 200 19.52 -3.91 -16.93
CA ALA A 200 19.57 -5.33 -16.60
C ALA A 200 18.37 -6.14 -17.13
N ARG A 201 17.26 -5.46 -17.47
CA ARG A 201 16.01 -6.04 -17.99
C ARG A 201 15.82 -5.78 -19.50
N ALA A 202 16.83 -5.25 -20.18
CA ALA A 202 16.73 -4.92 -21.61
C ALA A 202 16.38 -6.15 -22.48
N ASP A 203 16.86 -7.34 -22.08
CA ASP A 203 16.61 -8.62 -22.73
C ASP A 203 15.23 -9.24 -22.45
N ILE A 204 14.47 -8.73 -21.46
CA ILE A 204 13.09 -9.16 -21.24
C ILE A 204 12.24 -8.57 -22.38
N PRO A 205 11.55 -9.38 -23.19
CA PRO A 205 10.73 -8.84 -24.27
C PRO A 205 9.53 -8.07 -23.73
N ASP A 206 9.09 -7.05 -24.46
CA ASP A 206 7.85 -6.36 -24.12
C ASP A 206 6.65 -7.30 -24.21
N ALA A 207 5.72 -7.15 -23.27
CA ALA A 207 4.46 -7.89 -23.32
C ALA A 207 3.56 -7.33 -24.43
N LYS A 208 2.82 -8.24 -25.08
CA LYS A 208 1.71 -7.85 -25.97
C LYS A 208 0.55 -7.37 -25.10
N LEU A 209 0.32 -6.07 -25.05
CA LEU A 209 -0.74 -5.50 -24.24
C LEU A 209 -2.11 -5.59 -24.91
N ASP A 210 -3.13 -5.94 -24.11
CA ASP A 210 -4.53 -5.83 -24.52
C ASP A 210 -4.90 -4.34 -24.68
N PRO A 211 -5.57 -3.93 -25.77
CA PRO A 211 -5.94 -2.53 -26.00
C PRO A 211 -6.95 -1.97 -24.99
N GLY A 212 -7.59 -2.81 -24.17
CA GLY A 212 -8.45 -2.40 -23.06
C GLY A 212 -7.71 -1.96 -21.80
N ALA A 213 -6.42 -2.32 -21.68
CA ALA A 213 -5.60 -1.90 -20.54
C ALA A 213 -5.29 -0.40 -20.58
N ASP A 214 -4.94 0.15 -19.42
CA ASP A 214 -4.48 1.54 -19.25
C ASP A 214 -5.42 2.55 -19.90
N ALA A 215 -6.72 2.35 -19.76
CA ALA A 215 -7.77 3.15 -20.43
C ALA A 215 -7.65 4.65 -20.15
N TRP A 216 -7.05 5.04 -19.02
CA TRP A 216 -6.78 6.42 -18.64
C TRP A 216 -5.94 7.18 -19.69
N GLN A 217 -5.08 6.51 -20.45
CA GLN A 217 -4.29 7.11 -21.53
C GLN A 217 -5.13 7.63 -22.69
N LYS A 218 -6.36 7.15 -22.82
CA LYS A 218 -7.31 7.54 -23.86
C LYS A 218 -8.19 8.74 -23.47
N GLY A 219 -7.84 9.41 -22.36
CA GLY A 219 -8.47 10.65 -21.91
C GLY A 219 -9.66 10.47 -20.97
N ALA A 220 -10.05 9.24 -20.66
CA ALA A 220 -11.13 8.94 -19.73
C ALA A 220 -10.60 8.17 -18.51
N ALA A 221 -10.27 8.89 -17.45
CA ALA A 221 -9.94 8.29 -16.16
C ALA A 221 -11.21 7.95 -15.39
N VAL A 222 -11.19 6.83 -14.67
CA VAL A 222 -12.28 6.36 -13.82
C VAL A 222 -11.89 6.53 -12.37
N GLN A 223 -12.79 7.08 -11.56
CA GLN A 223 -12.72 7.10 -10.09
C GLN A 223 -14.09 6.80 -9.51
N LEU A 224 -14.10 6.43 -8.21
CA LEU A 224 -15.34 6.27 -7.46
C LEU A 224 -15.96 7.62 -7.14
N ASP A 225 -17.28 7.64 -7.14
CA ASP A 225 -18.09 8.74 -6.59
C ASP A 225 -19.13 8.17 -5.64
N LEU A 226 -19.47 8.93 -4.59
CA LEU A 226 -20.47 8.51 -3.59
C LEU A 226 -21.86 8.86 -4.07
N LYS A 227 -22.73 7.85 -4.10
CA LYS A 227 -24.17 8.03 -4.34
C LYS A 227 -24.95 7.63 -3.10
N THR A 228 -25.79 8.54 -2.63
CA THR A 228 -26.78 8.21 -1.59
C THR A 228 -27.81 7.24 -2.16
N VAL A 229 -28.02 6.13 -1.48
CA VAL A 229 -29.05 5.15 -1.83
C VAL A 229 -30.03 5.01 -0.66
N SER A 230 -31.30 4.69 -0.98
CA SER A 230 -32.30 4.42 0.05
C SER A 230 -31.93 3.14 0.80
N SER A 231 -31.96 3.22 2.15
CA SER A 231 -31.83 2.03 2.99
C SER A 231 -33.15 1.27 2.99
N THR A 232 -33.12 0.00 2.62
CA THR A 232 -34.23 -0.93 2.89
C THR A 232 -34.10 -1.42 4.33
N THR A 233 -34.84 -0.83 5.25
CA THR A 233 -35.05 -1.42 6.59
C THR A 233 -36.12 -2.48 6.48
N ARG A 234 -35.79 -3.73 6.90
CA ARG A 234 -36.79 -4.78 7.11
C ARG A 234 -37.59 -4.51 8.36
#